data_c84ef8f564696232928fd806fef3b2fc
#
_entry.id   c84ef8f564696232928fd806fef3b2fc
#
_cell.length_a   1.000
_cell.length_b   1.000
_cell.length_c   1.000
_cell.angle_alpha   90.00
_cell.angle_beta   90.00
_cell.angle_gamma   90.00
#
_symmetry.space_group_name_H-M   'P 1'
#
loop_
_entity.id
_entity.type
_entity.pdbx_description
1 polymer ?
#
loop_
_entity_poly.entity_id
_entity_poly.type
_entity_poly.pdbx_seq_one_letter_code
_entity_poly.pdbx_strand_id
1 'polypeptide(L)'
;DLSTNGLFPSNIDSKVVQFEMKLGNNISRYELINQSNRILLTCGTVFYISTVEQIDDNTYKIQLNTDEDIQKTARTLAHDIRVAIRSPYLLVRMAQLMKQRDLPEYIEYFSLILIKDSEAMKDRTVNLILGGLLHSLGTTYYERQQYDQGLQLLQNALNIYKQCLNENDVRLSPTYNNIGSIYHKQGLDEQAFEYHKKAYEIQRNSTEPNVNSISSYVGNIASVLIKLGRHEESLKYLLVDLHIKQKLYPNNDNTDLSSRYFNVAGAFHRVQKYTEALEHYEKCLKIELIHLPKTHPTVAVTYYNMAATLEKLDRFEEARDAVKVAIERLKLTKSDDDEEVQTQKRYLKKLENKVIMQSVFGTN
;
A
#
# COMPACT_ATOMS: atom_id res chain seq x y z
N ASP A 1 3.12 28.75 -3.70
CA ASP A 1 4.27 28.60 -4.60
C ASP A 1 4.60 27.11 -4.76
N LEU A 2 4.14 26.52 -5.85
CA LEU A 2 4.53 25.16 -6.22
C LEU A 2 5.68 25.28 -7.22
N SER A 3 6.92 25.23 -6.75
CA SER A 3 8.07 25.15 -7.64
C SER A 3 8.11 23.74 -8.28
N THR A 4 8.04 23.69 -9.59
CA THR A 4 8.02 22.45 -10.37
C THR A 4 9.42 22.12 -10.93
N ASN A 5 10.48 22.37 -10.13
CA ASN A 5 11.84 22.06 -10.55
C ASN A 5 11.96 20.62 -11.00
N GLY A 6 12.34 20.42 -12.25
CA GLY A 6 12.65 19.11 -12.83
C GLY A 6 11.50 18.38 -13.56
N LEU A 7 10.38 19.05 -13.84
CA LEU A 7 9.21 18.38 -14.38
C LEU A 7 8.92 18.61 -15.88
N PHE A 8 9.72 19.42 -16.57
CA PHE A 8 9.62 19.60 -18.02
C PHE A 8 10.90 19.13 -18.71
N PRO A 9 10.81 18.35 -19.79
CA PRO A 9 11.95 18.14 -20.68
C PRO A 9 12.36 19.50 -21.29
N SER A 10 13.66 19.72 -21.44
CA SER A 10 14.29 20.96 -21.91
C SER A 10 13.96 21.38 -23.35
N ASN A 11 13.11 20.64 -24.07
CA ASN A 11 12.77 20.84 -25.48
C ASN A 11 11.27 20.87 -25.75
N ILE A 12 10.47 21.56 -24.94
CA ILE A 12 9.12 21.96 -25.37
C ILE A 12 9.28 23.33 -26.02
N ASP A 13 8.95 23.43 -27.31
CA ASP A 13 8.76 24.72 -27.98
C ASP A 13 7.98 25.66 -27.05
N SER A 14 8.51 26.87 -26.94
CA SER A 14 8.06 27.90 -25.97
C SER A 14 6.62 28.35 -26.21
N LYS A 15 5.67 27.48 -25.82
CA LYS A 15 4.23 27.82 -25.82
C LYS A 15 3.86 28.39 -24.46
N VAL A 16 3.40 29.61 -24.47
CA VAL A 16 2.86 30.25 -23.27
C VAL A 16 1.39 29.83 -23.14
N VAL A 17 1.02 29.22 -22.02
CA VAL A 17 -0.38 28.89 -21.73
C VAL A 17 -0.85 29.83 -20.63
N GLN A 18 -1.79 30.70 -20.97
CA GLN A 18 -2.38 31.68 -20.05
C GLN A 18 -3.66 31.06 -19.46
N PHE A 19 -3.70 30.97 -18.11
CA PHE A 19 -4.89 30.47 -17.40
C PHE A 19 -5.69 31.66 -16.84
N GLU A 20 -6.96 31.77 -17.24
CA GLU A 20 -7.94 32.63 -16.55
C GLU A 20 -8.80 31.79 -15.63
N MET A 21 -8.78 32.08 -14.33
CA MET A 21 -9.57 31.35 -13.33
C MET A 21 -10.69 32.25 -12.83
N LYS A 22 -11.94 31.80 -12.96
CA LYS A 22 -13.12 32.49 -12.45
C LYS A 22 -13.52 31.86 -11.13
N LEU A 23 -13.26 32.52 -10.02
CA LEU A 23 -13.64 32.12 -8.66
C LEU A 23 -14.84 32.95 -8.23
N GLY A 24 -16.06 32.47 -8.45
CA GLY A 24 -17.27 33.24 -8.19
C GLY A 24 -17.30 34.55 -9.02
N ASN A 25 -17.46 35.72 -8.37
CA ASN A 25 -17.48 37.02 -9.04
C ASN A 25 -16.10 37.63 -9.28
N ASN A 26 -15.01 36.99 -8.90
CA ASN A 26 -13.65 37.48 -9.04
C ASN A 26 -12.90 36.72 -10.15
N ILE A 27 -12.34 37.42 -11.11
CA ILE A 27 -11.46 36.88 -12.14
C ILE A 27 -10.02 37.11 -11.71
N SER A 28 -9.27 36.02 -11.57
CA SER A 28 -7.82 36.10 -11.35
C SER A 28 -7.11 35.56 -12.59
N ARG A 29 -6.19 36.36 -13.13
CA ARG A 29 -5.35 36.00 -14.29
C ARG A 29 -4.04 35.40 -13.81
N TYR A 30 -3.66 34.28 -14.39
CA TYR A 30 -2.38 33.61 -14.14
C TYR A 30 -1.69 33.39 -15.48
N GLU A 31 -0.45 33.84 -15.60
CA GLU A 31 0.36 33.61 -16.78
C GLU A 31 1.32 32.43 -16.53
N LEU A 32 1.29 31.48 -17.44
CA LEU A 32 2.30 30.41 -17.52
C LEU A 32 3.45 30.96 -18.37
N ILE A 33 4.47 31.50 -17.71
CA ILE A 33 5.67 31.97 -18.39
C ILE A 33 6.67 30.84 -18.48
N ASN A 34 7.06 30.46 -19.68
CA ASN A 34 7.90 29.34 -19.99
C ASN A 34 9.30 29.36 -19.31
N GLN A 35 9.78 30.48 -18.86
CA GLN A 35 11.10 30.62 -18.24
C GLN A 35 11.14 30.24 -16.75
N SER A 36 10.02 30.01 -16.09
CA SER A 36 9.97 29.75 -14.65
C SER A 36 9.14 28.54 -14.22
N ASN A 37 8.53 27.77 -15.15
CA ASN A 37 7.75 26.55 -14.84
C ASN A 37 6.75 26.70 -13.67
N ARG A 38 6.08 27.84 -13.50
CA ARG A 38 5.20 28.12 -12.36
C ARG A 38 3.74 28.18 -12.79
N ILE A 39 2.91 27.36 -12.15
CA ILE A 39 1.45 27.46 -12.18
C ILE A 39 1.02 27.87 -10.78
N LEU A 40 0.49 29.10 -10.64
CA LEU A 40 -0.08 29.58 -9.38
C LEU A 40 -1.57 29.21 -9.33
N LEU A 41 -1.90 28.24 -8.49
CA LEU A 41 -3.28 27.87 -8.21
C LEU A 41 -3.55 28.09 -6.72
N THR A 42 -4.58 28.84 -6.37
CA THR A 42 -5.02 29.00 -4.98
C THR A 42 -5.65 27.75 -4.44
N CYS A 43 -5.34 27.40 -3.17
CA CYS A 43 -5.77 26.16 -2.54
C CYS A 43 -7.28 26.05 -2.37
N GLY A 44 -7.85 24.88 -2.64
CA GLY A 44 -9.16 24.47 -2.12
C GLY A 44 -10.34 24.57 -3.08
N THR A 45 -10.15 24.99 -4.33
CA THR A 45 -11.26 25.16 -5.26
C THR A 45 -11.20 24.15 -6.42
N VAL A 46 -12.29 23.44 -6.67
CA VAL A 46 -12.47 22.58 -7.84
C VAL A 46 -12.89 23.44 -9.01
N PHE A 47 -12.27 23.27 -10.16
CA PHE A 47 -12.56 24.02 -11.36
C PHE A 47 -12.54 23.14 -12.60
N TYR A 48 -13.26 23.55 -13.63
CA TYR A 48 -13.26 22.93 -14.95
C TYR A 48 -12.86 23.97 -16.01
N ILE A 49 -12.33 23.47 -17.11
CA ILE A 49 -11.96 24.33 -18.25
C ILE A 49 -13.25 24.68 -19.00
N SER A 50 -13.56 25.94 -19.17
CA SER A 50 -14.75 26.42 -19.88
C SER A 50 -14.48 26.80 -21.34
N THR A 51 -13.31 27.38 -21.60
CA THR A 51 -12.92 27.76 -22.97
C THR A 51 -11.41 27.63 -23.15
N VAL A 52 -11.00 27.38 -24.40
CA VAL A 52 -9.60 27.44 -24.84
C VAL A 52 -9.58 28.34 -26.08
N GLU A 53 -8.87 29.44 -25.98
CA GLU A 53 -8.65 30.39 -27.09
C GLU A 53 -7.19 30.39 -27.49
N GLN A 54 -6.90 30.19 -28.76
CA GLN A 54 -5.57 30.40 -29.29
C GLN A 54 -5.35 31.89 -29.51
N ILE A 55 -4.34 32.47 -28.85
CA ILE A 55 -3.99 33.89 -28.97
C ILE A 55 -3.01 34.10 -30.12
N ASP A 56 -2.01 33.21 -30.25
CA ASP A 56 -1.06 33.13 -31.35
C ASP A 56 -0.56 31.71 -31.55
N ASP A 57 0.37 31.48 -32.47
CA ASP A 57 0.87 30.13 -32.81
C ASP A 57 1.43 29.35 -31.63
N ASN A 58 1.81 30.02 -30.55
CA ASN A 58 2.46 29.46 -29.37
C ASN A 58 1.74 29.72 -28.05
N THR A 59 0.68 30.55 -28.05
CA THR A 59 0.00 30.97 -26.83
C THR A 59 -1.47 30.60 -26.83
N TYR A 60 -1.90 29.96 -25.74
CA TYR A 60 -3.29 29.58 -25.52
C TYR A 60 -3.82 30.18 -24.23
N LYS A 61 -5.04 30.69 -24.25
CA LYS A 61 -5.79 31.13 -23.09
C LYS A 61 -6.77 30.06 -22.68
N ILE A 62 -6.65 29.53 -21.47
CA ILE A 62 -7.52 28.51 -20.91
C ILE A 62 -8.32 29.14 -19.76
N GLN A 63 -9.64 29.13 -19.89
CA GLN A 63 -10.53 29.64 -18.85
C GLN A 63 -11.04 28.51 -17.98
N LEU A 64 -10.86 28.60 -16.66
CA LEU A 64 -11.27 27.62 -15.67
C LEU A 64 -12.47 28.16 -14.86
N ASN A 65 -13.53 27.39 -14.73
CA ASN A 65 -14.73 27.73 -13.96
C ASN A 65 -14.99 26.73 -12.82
N THR A 66 -15.85 27.10 -11.85
CA THR A 66 -16.16 26.35 -10.63
C THR A 66 -17.60 25.82 -10.60
N ASP A 67 -18.17 25.35 -11.69
CA ASP A 67 -19.58 24.92 -11.74
C ASP A 67 -19.79 23.39 -11.82
N GLU A 68 -21.00 22.93 -11.46
CA GLU A 68 -21.33 21.54 -11.15
C GLU A 68 -21.47 20.57 -12.33
N ASP A 69 -21.58 21.00 -13.59
CA ASP A 69 -21.81 20.10 -14.74
C ASP A 69 -20.49 19.69 -15.44
N ILE A 70 -19.61 19.12 -14.67
CA ILE A 70 -18.21 18.83 -15.00
C ILE A 70 -18.04 17.81 -16.11
N GLN A 71 -18.85 16.76 -16.15
CA GLN A 71 -18.62 15.62 -17.05
C GLN A 71 -18.93 15.93 -18.52
N LYS A 72 -19.95 16.73 -18.81
CA LYS A 72 -20.38 17.04 -20.17
C LYS A 72 -19.47 18.09 -20.82
N THR A 73 -19.16 19.13 -20.09
CA THR A 73 -18.30 20.24 -20.52
C THR A 73 -16.85 19.77 -20.66
N ALA A 74 -16.36 18.94 -19.74
CA ALA A 74 -15.01 18.40 -19.78
C ALA A 74 -14.77 17.49 -21.01
N ARG A 75 -15.77 16.73 -21.48
CA ARG A 75 -15.65 15.88 -22.70
C ARG A 75 -15.48 16.71 -23.97
N THR A 76 -16.25 17.76 -24.11
CA THR A 76 -16.18 18.66 -25.29
C THR A 76 -14.86 19.41 -25.29
N LEU A 77 -14.47 19.91 -24.14
CA LEU A 77 -13.28 20.75 -23.97
C LEU A 77 -11.97 19.97 -24.08
N ALA A 78 -11.95 18.71 -23.63
CA ALA A 78 -10.77 17.86 -23.81
C ALA A 78 -10.52 17.55 -25.29
N HIS A 79 -11.57 17.51 -26.12
CA HIS A 79 -11.43 17.42 -27.57
C HIS A 79 -10.80 18.71 -28.10
N ASP A 80 -11.30 19.87 -27.69
CA ASP A 80 -10.82 21.18 -28.14
C ASP A 80 -9.40 21.46 -27.68
N ILE A 81 -9.06 21.09 -26.42
CA ILE A 81 -7.69 21.16 -25.90
C ILE A 81 -6.74 20.25 -26.69
N ARG A 82 -7.17 19.01 -27.03
CA ARG A 82 -6.37 18.08 -27.84
C ARG A 82 -6.09 18.64 -29.23
N VAL A 83 -7.11 19.21 -29.88
CA VAL A 83 -7.00 19.85 -31.20
C VAL A 83 -6.10 21.08 -31.14
N ALA A 84 -6.26 21.92 -30.11
CA ALA A 84 -5.54 23.17 -29.97
C ALA A 84 -4.06 22.98 -29.55
N ILE A 85 -3.79 22.04 -28.63
CA ILE A 85 -2.46 21.94 -28.00
C ILE A 85 -1.63 20.79 -28.59
N ARG A 86 -2.24 19.83 -29.29
CA ARG A 86 -1.59 18.64 -29.94
C ARG A 86 -0.50 17.94 -29.11
N SER A 87 -0.47 18.16 -27.78
CA SER A 87 0.55 17.60 -26.90
C SER A 87 -0.07 16.72 -25.82
N PRO A 88 0.17 15.41 -25.85
CA PRO A 88 -0.27 14.49 -24.79
C PRO A 88 0.36 14.83 -23.42
N TYR A 89 1.50 15.54 -23.41
CA TYR A 89 2.18 15.95 -22.19
C TYR A 89 1.36 16.92 -21.32
N LEU A 90 0.50 17.75 -21.92
CA LEU A 90 -0.35 18.64 -21.12
C LEU A 90 -1.40 17.86 -20.34
N LEU A 91 -2.07 16.89 -20.97
CA LEU A 91 -3.08 16.05 -20.29
C LEU A 91 -2.46 15.23 -19.16
N VAL A 92 -1.26 14.68 -19.38
CA VAL A 92 -0.46 14.02 -18.35
C VAL A 92 -0.19 14.97 -17.19
N ARG A 93 0.19 16.21 -17.53
CA ARG A 93 0.51 17.22 -16.53
C ARG A 93 -0.70 17.63 -15.70
N MET A 94 -1.84 17.79 -16.35
CA MET A 94 -3.09 18.08 -15.66
C MET A 94 -3.48 16.94 -14.73
N ALA A 95 -3.38 15.70 -15.17
CA ALA A 95 -3.65 14.54 -14.31
C ALA A 95 -2.69 14.47 -13.11
N GLN A 96 -1.40 14.80 -13.29
CA GLN A 96 -0.44 14.89 -12.18
C GLN A 96 -0.79 16.00 -11.18
N LEU A 97 -1.22 17.17 -11.66
CA LEU A 97 -1.68 18.26 -10.79
C LEU A 97 -2.93 17.87 -10.00
N MET A 98 -3.89 17.19 -10.65
CA MET A 98 -5.10 16.68 -9.96
C MET A 98 -4.75 15.65 -8.90
N LYS A 99 -3.75 14.78 -9.15
CA LYS A 99 -3.23 13.86 -8.15
C LYS A 99 -2.68 14.59 -6.92
N GLN A 100 -1.91 15.65 -7.12
CA GLN A 100 -1.38 16.48 -6.00
C GLN A 100 -2.48 17.15 -5.17
N ARG A 101 -3.67 17.30 -5.73
CA ARG A 101 -4.84 17.93 -5.11
C ARG A 101 -5.84 16.92 -4.56
N ASP A 102 -5.55 15.62 -4.62
CA ASP A 102 -6.45 14.51 -4.23
C ASP A 102 -7.82 14.58 -4.93
N LEU A 103 -7.80 14.79 -6.25
CA LEU A 103 -8.96 14.88 -7.11
C LEU A 103 -9.02 13.67 -8.05
N PRO A 104 -9.41 12.48 -7.56
CA PRO A 104 -9.33 11.23 -8.31
C PRO A 104 -10.20 11.20 -9.57
N GLU A 105 -11.37 11.82 -9.54
CA GLU A 105 -12.31 11.84 -10.67
C GLU A 105 -11.70 12.52 -11.91
N TYR A 106 -10.89 13.55 -11.69
CA TYR A 106 -10.19 14.25 -12.79
C TYR A 106 -8.98 13.46 -13.30
N ILE A 107 -8.29 12.76 -12.41
CA ILE A 107 -7.19 11.86 -12.83
C ILE A 107 -7.76 10.78 -13.74
N GLU A 108 -8.87 10.16 -13.33
CA GLU A 108 -9.56 9.15 -14.14
C GLU A 108 -9.97 9.70 -15.51
N TYR A 109 -10.60 10.87 -15.52
CA TYR A 109 -11.06 11.53 -16.74
C TYR A 109 -9.90 11.80 -17.73
N PHE A 110 -8.82 12.44 -17.29
CA PHE A 110 -7.67 12.74 -18.15
C PHE A 110 -6.94 11.46 -18.58
N SER A 111 -6.87 10.46 -17.72
CA SER A 111 -6.28 9.17 -18.05
C SER A 111 -7.06 8.43 -19.13
N LEU A 112 -8.40 8.47 -19.08
CA LEU A 112 -9.26 7.86 -20.12
C LEU A 112 -9.13 8.57 -21.47
N ILE A 113 -8.92 9.90 -21.49
CA ILE A 113 -8.64 10.62 -22.73
C ILE A 113 -7.30 10.19 -23.31
N LEU A 114 -6.26 10.12 -22.51
CA LEU A 114 -4.92 9.68 -22.94
C LEU A 114 -4.92 8.26 -23.49
N ILE A 115 -5.64 7.33 -22.85
CA ILE A 115 -5.75 5.93 -23.33
C ILE A 115 -6.39 5.87 -24.71
N LYS A 116 -7.34 6.76 -25.03
CA LYS A 116 -8.00 6.82 -26.33
C LYS A 116 -7.18 7.51 -27.41
N ASP A 117 -6.10 8.18 -27.05
CA ASP A 117 -5.22 8.88 -27.96
C ASP A 117 -4.13 7.94 -28.51
N SER A 118 -4.33 7.43 -29.73
CA SER A 118 -3.41 6.50 -30.35
C SER A 118 -2.01 7.09 -30.61
N GLU A 119 -1.89 8.39 -30.79
CA GLU A 119 -0.58 9.05 -30.98
C GLU A 119 0.11 9.23 -29.61
N ALA A 120 -0.63 9.65 -28.60
CA ALA A 120 -0.10 9.74 -27.22
C ALA A 120 0.44 8.40 -26.74
N MET A 121 -0.27 7.31 -27.05
CA MET A 121 0.12 5.95 -26.63
C MET A 121 1.33 5.38 -27.39
N LYS A 122 1.88 6.07 -28.38
CA LYS A 122 3.18 5.73 -29.02
C LYS A 122 4.36 6.22 -28.18
N ASP A 123 4.18 7.22 -27.33
CA ASP A 123 5.25 7.76 -26.50
C ASP A 123 5.40 6.93 -25.22
N ARG A 124 6.56 6.28 -25.08
CA ARG A 124 6.90 5.46 -23.92
C ARG A 124 6.86 6.26 -22.61
N THR A 125 7.28 7.53 -22.63
CA THR A 125 7.31 8.37 -21.43
C THR A 125 5.91 8.70 -20.97
N VAL A 126 5.01 9.05 -21.90
CA VAL A 126 3.60 9.28 -21.63
C VAL A 126 2.97 8.05 -21.03
N ASN A 127 3.22 6.88 -21.60
CA ASN A 127 2.68 5.61 -21.11
C ASN A 127 3.18 5.27 -19.69
N LEU A 128 4.45 5.49 -19.38
CA LEU A 128 4.98 5.24 -18.05
C LEU A 128 4.33 6.16 -17.00
N ILE A 129 4.11 7.42 -17.32
CA ILE A 129 3.45 8.36 -16.42
C ILE A 129 1.97 8.00 -16.28
N LEU A 130 1.29 7.69 -17.37
CA LEU A 130 -0.11 7.28 -17.37
C LEU A 130 -0.31 6.00 -16.53
N GLY A 131 0.55 4.99 -16.70
CA GLY A 131 0.55 3.79 -15.88
C GLY A 131 0.68 4.13 -14.38
N GLY A 132 1.58 5.07 -14.03
CA GLY A 132 1.74 5.53 -12.65
C GLY A 132 0.53 6.28 -12.09
N LEU A 133 -0.15 7.07 -12.90
CA LEU A 133 -1.38 7.77 -12.50
C LEU A 133 -2.52 6.78 -12.25
N LEU A 134 -2.73 5.85 -13.17
CA LEU A 134 -3.77 4.80 -13.03
C LEU A 134 -3.49 3.88 -11.84
N HIS A 135 -2.22 3.52 -11.61
CA HIS A 135 -1.82 2.76 -10.43
C HIS A 135 -2.17 3.51 -9.14
N SER A 136 -1.81 4.79 -9.06
CA SER A 136 -2.10 5.62 -7.88
C SER A 136 -3.60 5.77 -7.64
N LEU A 137 -4.35 6.02 -8.71
CA LEU A 137 -5.81 6.14 -8.64
C LEU A 137 -6.44 4.82 -8.20
N GLY A 138 -6.02 3.70 -8.78
CA GLY A 138 -6.49 2.37 -8.38
C GLY A 138 -6.21 2.05 -6.92
N THR A 139 -5.06 2.51 -6.39
CA THR A 139 -4.74 2.40 -4.96
C THR A 139 -5.68 3.25 -4.10
N THR A 140 -5.97 4.49 -4.52
CA THR A 140 -6.96 5.36 -3.82
C THR A 140 -8.34 4.71 -3.77
N TYR A 141 -8.81 4.12 -4.86
CA TYR A 141 -10.10 3.40 -4.87
C TYR A 141 -10.06 2.15 -3.97
N TYR A 142 -8.94 1.43 -3.92
CA TYR A 142 -8.75 0.33 -2.97
C TYR A 142 -8.87 0.79 -1.52
N GLU A 143 -8.24 1.90 -1.15
CA GLU A 143 -8.31 2.48 0.19
C GLU A 143 -9.72 2.94 0.56
N ARG A 144 -10.49 3.42 -0.42
CA ARG A 144 -11.92 3.75 -0.29
C ARG A 144 -12.83 2.51 -0.33
N GLN A 145 -12.30 1.30 -0.37
CA GLN A 145 -13.01 0.02 -0.46
C GLN A 145 -13.85 -0.14 -1.75
N GLN A 146 -13.57 0.63 -2.76
CA GLN A 146 -14.19 0.56 -4.09
C GLN A 146 -13.39 -0.42 -4.98
N TYR A 147 -13.47 -1.70 -4.63
CA TYR A 147 -12.55 -2.73 -5.15
C TYR A 147 -12.66 -2.95 -6.66
N ASP A 148 -13.86 -2.93 -7.25
CA ASP A 148 -14.04 -3.18 -8.67
C ASP A 148 -13.42 -2.08 -9.53
N GLN A 149 -13.64 -0.80 -9.16
CA GLN A 149 -13.04 0.35 -9.82
C GLN A 149 -11.51 0.34 -9.65
N GLY A 150 -11.03 0.08 -8.44
CA GLY A 150 -9.61 -0.05 -8.16
C GLY A 150 -8.95 -1.15 -9.00
N LEU A 151 -9.61 -2.31 -9.12
CA LEU A 151 -9.12 -3.43 -9.92
C LEU A 151 -9.00 -3.08 -11.39
N GLN A 152 -10.04 -2.46 -11.97
CA GLN A 152 -10.04 -2.05 -13.38
C GLN A 152 -8.90 -1.08 -13.68
N LEU A 153 -8.69 -0.09 -12.82
CA LEU A 153 -7.64 0.91 -12.99
C LEU A 153 -6.23 0.30 -12.87
N LEU A 154 -6.02 -0.59 -11.89
CA LEU A 154 -4.75 -1.28 -11.73
C LEU A 154 -4.46 -2.24 -12.89
N GLN A 155 -5.48 -2.91 -13.43
CA GLN A 155 -5.34 -3.75 -14.63
C GLN A 155 -4.96 -2.92 -15.84
N ASN A 156 -5.58 -1.76 -16.03
CA ASN A 156 -5.23 -0.82 -17.10
C ASN A 156 -3.79 -0.32 -16.93
N ALA A 157 -3.37 0.04 -15.72
CA ALA A 157 -1.99 0.43 -15.41
C ALA A 157 -1.01 -0.69 -15.77
N LEU A 158 -1.32 -1.92 -15.37
CA LEU A 158 -0.49 -3.10 -15.65
C LEU A 158 -0.36 -3.37 -17.15
N ASN A 159 -1.46 -3.24 -17.91
CA ASN A 159 -1.45 -3.41 -19.36
C ASN A 159 -0.56 -2.36 -20.06
N ILE A 160 -0.66 -1.10 -19.65
CA ILE A 160 0.19 -0.03 -20.18
C ILE A 160 1.67 -0.27 -19.82
N TYR A 161 1.96 -0.63 -18.59
CA TYR A 161 3.34 -0.95 -18.19
C TYR A 161 3.92 -2.11 -18.98
N LYS A 162 3.18 -3.18 -19.25
CA LYS A 162 3.64 -4.33 -20.06
C LYS A 162 3.96 -3.98 -21.51
N GLN A 163 3.36 -2.93 -22.06
CA GLN A 163 3.72 -2.43 -23.40
C GLN A 163 5.07 -1.68 -23.42
N CYS A 164 5.48 -1.13 -22.27
CA CYS A 164 6.64 -0.26 -22.15
C CYS A 164 7.82 -0.89 -21.42
N LEU A 165 7.57 -1.91 -20.58
CA LEU A 165 8.53 -2.49 -19.66
C LEU A 165 8.71 -3.98 -19.94
N ASN A 166 9.90 -4.49 -19.61
CA ASN A 166 10.13 -5.92 -19.60
C ASN A 166 9.29 -6.59 -18.50
N GLU A 167 8.93 -7.86 -18.70
CA GLU A 167 8.08 -8.61 -17.77
C GLU A 167 8.61 -8.68 -16.33
N ASN A 168 9.92 -8.57 -16.15
CA ASN A 168 10.59 -8.61 -14.86
C ASN A 168 10.99 -7.22 -14.34
N ASP A 169 10.47 -6.14 -14.93
CA ASP A 169 10.76 -4.78 -14.46
C ASP A 169 10.13 -4.55 -13.09
N VAL A 170 10.96 -4.10 -12.14
CA VAL A 170 10.56 -3.91 -10.74
C VAL A 170 9.38 -2.94 -10.56
N ARG A 171 9.16 -2.04 -11.51
CA ARG A 171 8.03 -1.10 -11.49
C ARG A 171 6.66 -1.78 -11.64
N LEU A 172 6.62 -3.03 -12.13
CA LEU A 172 5.41 -3.84 -12.23
C LEU A 172 4.98 -4.41 -10.87
N SER A 173 5.94 -4.69 -9.98
CA SER A 173 5.66 -5.43 -8.74
C SER A 173 4.66 -4.76 -7.80
N PRO A 174 4.65 -3.40 -7.58
CA PRO A 174 3.63 -2.77 -6.76
C PRO A 174 2.21 -2.93 -7.34
N THR A 175 2.08 -2.87 -8.68
CA THR A 175 0.78 -3.02 -9.34
C THR A 175 0.26 -4.44 -9.19
N TYR A 176 1.10 -5.45 -9.40
CA TYR A 176 0.75 -6.84 -9.13
C TYR A 176 0.32 -7.04 -7.67
N ASN A 177 1.07 -6.51 -6.71
CA ASN A 177 0.74 -6.63 -5.30
C ASN A 177 -0.61 -6.00 -4.95
N ASN A 178 -0.91 -4.81 -5.47
CA ASN A 178 -2.17 -4.13 -5.18
C ASN A 178 -3.38 -4.85 -5.80
N ILE A 179 -3.23 -5.42 -7.01
CA ILE A 179 -4.24 -6.30 -7.61
C ILE A 179 -4.48 -7.52 -6.71
N GLY A 180 -3.40 -8.16 -6.23
CA GLY A 180 -3.48 -9.28 -5.29
C GLY A 180 -4.23 -8.90 -4.01
N SER A 181 -3.96 -7.72 -3.46
CA SER A 181 -4.66 -7.21 -2.27
C SER A 181 -6.16 -7.01 -2.51
N ILE A 182 -6.57 -6.53 -3.68
CA ILE A 182 -7.99 -6.43 -4.03
C ILE A 182 -8.63 -7.81 -4.10
N TYR A 183 -8.03 -8.77 -4.80
CA TYR A 183 -8.56 -10.14 -4.87
C TYR A 183 -8.71 -10.75 -3.49
N HIS A 184 -7.72 -10.54 -2.60
CA HIS A 184 -7.82 -11.02 -1.22
C HIS A 184 -9.00 -10.40 -0.45
N LYS A 185 -9.25 -9.08 -0.62
CA LYS A 185 -10.42 -8.41 -0.04
C LYS A 185 -11.75 -8.92 -0.60
N GLN A 186 -11.78 -9.35 -1.85
CA GLN A 186 -12.94 -9.96 -2.50
C GLN A 186 -13.10 -11.46 -2.16
N GLY A 187 -12.17 -12.06 -1.39
CA GLY A 187 -12.20 -13.48 -1.04
C GLY A 187 -11.72 -14.42 -2.15
N LEU A 188 -11.11 -13.88 -3.20
CA LEU A 188 -10.54 -14.63 -4.33
C LEU A 188 -9.07 -14.98 -4.02
N ASP A 189 -8.87 -15.78 -2.97
CA ASP A 189 -7.56 -15.97 -2.34
C ASP A 189 -6.54 -16.69 -3.25
N GLU A 190 -6.94 -17.62 -4.10
CA GLU A 190 -6.01 -18.24 -5.06
C GLU A 190 -5.49 -17.23 -6.09
N GLN A 191 -6.36 -16.34 -6.61
CA GLN A 191 -5.93 -15.26 -7.51
C GLN A 191 -5.01 -14.29 -6.77
N ALA A 192 -5.35 -13.91 -5.55
CA ALA A 192 -4.52 -13.07 -4.71
C ALA A 192 -3.11 -13.65 -4.53
N PHE A 193 -3.01 -14.96 -4.26
CA PHE A 193 -1.74 -15.67 -4.13
C PHE A 193 -0.88 -15.53 -5.40
N GLU A 194 -1.44 -15.80 -6.58
CA GLU A 194 -0.70 -15.73 -7.83
C GLU A 194 -0.18 -14.31 -8.13
N TYR A 195 -1.00 -13.29 -7.87
CA TYR A 195 -0.60 -11.89 -8.07
C TYR A 195 0.47 -11.44 -7.07
N HIS A 196 0.33 -11.76 -5.79
CA HIS A 196 1.36 -11.45 -4.78
C HIS A 196 2.67 -12.21 -5.03
N LYS A 197 2.58 -13.49 -5.43
CA LYS A 197 3.73 -14.31 -5.81
C LYS A 197 4.49 -13.69 -6.98
N LYS A 198 3.79 -13.23 -8.02
CA LYS A 198 4.42 -12.55 -9.16
C LYS A 198 5.12 -11.26 -8.75
N ALA A 199 4.51 -10.45 -7.89
CA ALA A 199 5.15 -9.26 -7.33
C ALA A 199 6.44 -9.59 -6.57
N TYR A 200 6.40 -10.63 -5.74
CA TYR A 200 7.55 -11.12 -4.98
C TYR A 200 8.67 -11.62 -5.90
N GLU A 201 8.36 -12.45 -6.91
CA GLU A 201 9.35 -13.02 -7.82
C GLU A 201 10.07 -11.93 -8.62
N ILE A 202 9.35 -10.93 -9.15
CA ILE A 202 9.94 -9.79 -9.85
C ILE A 202 10.92 -9.05 -8.94
N GLN A 203 10.51 -8.74 -7.72
CA GLN A 203 11.33 -7.96 -6.79
C GLN A 203 12.54 -8.76 -6.28
N ARG A 204 12.36 -10.06 -6.01
CA ARG A 204 13.43 -10.95 -5.56
C ARG A 204 14.53 -11.14 -6.62
N ASN A 205 14.14 -11.24 -7.89
CA ASN A 205 15.06 -11.48 -9.00
C ASN A 205 15.67 -10.19 -9.58
N SER A 206 15.37 -9.04 -9.01
CA SER A 206 15.97 -7.76 -9.40
C SER A 206 17.45 -7.70 -9.05
N THR A 207 18.20 -6.92 -9.81
CA THR A 207 19.61 -6.60 -9.50
C THR A 207 19.76 -5.82 -8.21
N GLU A 208 18.75 -5.00 -7.86
CA GLU A 208 18.69 -4.21 -6.63
C GLU A 208 17.36 -4.50 -5.89
N PRO A 209 17.26 -5.62 -5.15
CA PRO A 209 16.04 -5.99 -4.49
C PRO A 209 15.67 -5.02 -3.37
N ASN A 210 14.47 -4.46 -3.40
CA ASN A 210 13.95 -3.68 -2.29
C ASN A 210 13.42 -4.61 -1.20
N VAL A 211 14.15 -4.71 -0.11
CA VAL A 211 13.86 -5.61 1.01
C VAL A 211 12.52 -5.32 1.67
N ASN A 212 12.14 -4.04 1.79
CA ASN A 212 10.86 -3.66 2.41
C ASN A 212 9.68 -4.10 1.52
N SER A 213 9.80 -3.96 0.21
CA SER A 213 8.80 -4.47 -0.74
C SER A 213 8.70 -6.00 -0.67
N ILE A 214 9.83 -6.72 -0.64
CA ILE A 214 9.87 -8.17 -0.49
C ILE A 214 9.14 -8.60 0.79
N SER A 215 9.47 -7.99 1.94
CA SER A 215 8.82 -8.29 3.22
C SER A 215 7.31 -8.04 3.19
N SER A 216 6.86 -6.95 2.56
CA SER A 216 5.44 -6.66 2.40
C SER A 216 4.74 -7.73 1.55
N TYR A 217 5.35 -8.12 0.42
CA TYR A 217 4.76 -9.13 -0.47
C TYR A 217 4.72 -10.52 0.19
N VAL A 218 5.78 -10.89 0.91
CA VAL A 218 5.80 -12.13 1.71
C VAL A 218 4.71 -12.13 2.78
N GLY A 219 4.52 -11.01 3.48
CA GLY A 219 3.44 -10.87 4.47
C GLY A 219 2.06 -11.10 3.85
N ASN A 220 1.81 -10.52 2.66
CA ASN A 220 0.56 -10.71 1.93
C ASN A 220 0.39 -12.16 1.45
N ILE A 221 1.44 -12.76 0.87
CA ILE A 221 1.44 -14.18 0.47
C ILE A 221 1.12 -15.07 1.68
N ALA A 222 1.79 -14.83 2.81
CA ALA A 222 1.59 -15.63 4.01
C ALA A 222 0.16 -15.52 4.53
N SER A 223 -0.43 -14.33 4.54
CA SER A 223 -1.82 -14.10 4.95
C SER A 223 -2.80 -14.89 4.07
N VAL A 224 -2.62 -14.80 2.76
CA VAL A 224 -3.46 -15.52 1.78
C VAL A 224 -3.32 -17.03 1.95
N LEU A 225 -2.08 -17.55 2.07
CA LEU A 225 -1.82 -18.98 2.24
C LEU A 225 -2.39 -19.54 3.56
N ILE A 226 -2.36 -18.75 4.64
CA ILE A 226 -3.00 -19.10 5.91
C ILE A 226 -4.51 -19.25 5.71
N LYS A 227 -5.14 -18.33 4.99
CA LYS A 227 -6.58 -18.38 4.71
C LYS A 227 -6.98 -19.56 3.82
N LEU A 228 -6.09 -19.96 2.90
CA LEU A 228 -6.22 -21.15 2.07
C LEU A 228 -5.89 -22.47 2.81
N GLY A 229 -5.46 -22.40 4.07
CA GLY A 229 -5.03 -23.59 4.83
C GLY A 229 -3.66 -24.15 4.43
N ARG A 230 -2.92 -23.48 3.54
CA ARG A 230 -1.59 -23.90 3.02
C ARG A 230 -0.46 -23.46 3.96
N HIS A 231 -0.53 -23.91 5.22
CA HIS A 231 0.32 -23.39 6.31
C HIS A 231 1.82 -23.67 6.12
N GLU A 232 2.20 -24.82 5.56
CA GLU A 232 3.60 -25.16 5.30
C GLU A 232 4.23 -24.30 4.21
N GLU A 233 3.45 -23.92 3.19
CA GLU A 233 3.91 -23.00 2.17
C GLU A 233 4.07 -21.58 2.74
N SER A 234 3.12 -21.12 3.56
CA SER A 234 3.24 -19.85 4.27
C SER A 234 4.53 -19.78 5.10
N LEU A 235 4.85 -20.84 5.84
CA LEU A 235 6.07 -20.93 6.64
C LEU A 235 7.33 -20.77 5.78
N LYS A 236 7.39 -21.39 4.59
CA LYS A 236 8.55 -21.26 3.68
C LYS A 236 8.81 -19.81 3.28
N TYR A 237 7.77 -19.06 2.92
CA TYR A 237 7.91 -17.64 2.58
C TYR A 237 8.37 -16.79 3.77
N LEU A 238 7.78 -17.00 4.95
CA LEU A 238 8.13 -16.26 6.16
C LEU A 238 9.57 -16.51 6.60
N LEU A 239 10.08 -17.75 6.46
CA LEU A 239 11.49 -18.08 6.74
C LEU A 239 12.45 -17.35 5.79
N VAL A 240 12.09 -17.21 4.51
CA VAL A 240 12.88 -16.43 3.55
C VAL A 240 12.95 -14.97 3.97
N ASP A 241 11.83 -14.37 4.34
CA ASP A 241 11.78 -12.97 4.80
C ASP A 241 12.60 -12.77 6.08
N LEU A 242 12.45 -13.67 7.05
CA LEU A 242 13.25 -13.64 8.29
C LEU A 242 14.76 -13.71 7.99
N HIS A 243 15.18 -14.60 7.11
CA HIS A 243 16.59 -14.73 6.73
C HIS A 243 17.14 -13.46 6.08
N ILE A 244 16.36 -12.82 5.19
CA ILE A 244 16.73 -11.55 4.57
C ILE A 244 16.90 -10.47 5.64
N LYS A 245 15.96 -10.37 6.57
CA LYS A 245 15.98 -9.36 7.64
C LYS A 245 17.13 -9.62 8.64
N GLN A 246 17.43 -10.86 8.97
CA GLN A 246 18.59 -11.20 9.82
C GLN A 246 19.93 -10.76 9.19
N LYS A 247 20.06 -10.87 7.88
CA LYS A 247 21.26 -10.37 7.17
C LYS A 247 21.39 -8.85 7.22
N LEU A 248 20.27 -8.12 7.20
CA LEU A 248 20.27 -6.66 7.31
C LEU A 248 20.53 -6.16 8.72
N TYR A 249 20.08 -6.91 9.73
CA TYR A 249 20.16 -6.55 11.14
C TYR A 249 20.91 -7.64 11.94
N PRO A 250 22.24 -7.80 11.74
CA PRO A 250 23.00 -8.91 12.31
C PRO A 250 23.04 -8.88 13.85
N ASN A 251 22.90 -7.70 14.46
CA ASN A 251 22.92 -7.53 15.92
C ASN A 251 21.59 -7.82 16.61
N ASN A 252 20.53 -8.20 15.88
CA ASN A 252 19.18 -8.44 16.40
C ASN A 252 18.57 -7.25 17.18
N ASP A 253 18.94 -6.03 16.85
CA ASP A 253 18.58 -4.81 17.60
C ASP A 253 17.48 -3.97 16.90
N ASN A 254 16.65 -4.61 16.11
CA ASN A 254 15.60 -3.93 15.34
C ASN A 254 14.22 -4.53 15.61
N THR A 255 13.23 -3.68 15.94
CA THR A 255 11.84 -4.10 16.16
C THR A 255 11.17 -4.69 14.92
N ASP A 256 11.64 -4.34 13.70
CA ASP A 256 11.17 -4.99 12.47
C ASP A 256 11.52 -6.48 12.43
N LEU A 257 12.69 -6.85 12.98
CA LEU A 257 13.10 -8.24 13.09
C LEU A 257 12.24 -9.00 14.13
N SER A 258 11.82 -8.35 15.24
CA SER A 258 10.92 -9.00 16.21
C SER A 258 9.61 -9.41 15.57
N SER A 259 9.03 -8.52 14.73
CA SER A 259 7.80 -8.83 13.99
C SER A 259 7.96 -10.05 13.06
N ARG A 260 9.15 -10.24 12.46
CA ARG A 260 9.42 -11.42 11.61
C ARG A 260 9.51 -12.70 12.44
N TYR A 261 10.21 -12.65 13.58
CA TYR A 261 10.23 -13.78 14.51
C TYR A 261 8.82 -14.14 14.98
N PHE A 262 8.00 -13.16 15.32
CA PHE A 262 6.60 -13.37 15.72
C PHE A 262 5.80 -14.10 14.63
N ASN A 263 5.88 -13.63 13.37
CA ASN A 263 5.16 -14.22 12.25
C ASN A 263 5.60 -15.66 11.96
N VAL A 264 6.92 -15.91 12.00
CA VAL A 264 7.48 -17.27 11.82
C VAL A 264 7.05 -18.19 12.96
N ALA A 265 7.07 -17.71 14.21
CA ALA A 265 6.60 -18.47 15.37
C ALA A 265 5.13 -18.87 15.21
N GLY A 266 4.27 -17.93 14.82
CA GLY A 266 2.86 -18.21 14.53
C GLY A 266 2.65 -19.24 13.39
N ALA A 267 3.50 -19.20 12.36
CA ALA A 267 3.46 -20.18 11.28
C ALA A 267 3.91 -21.57 11.75
N PHE A 268 4.98 -21.68 12.55
CA PHE A 268 5.41 -22.94 13.17
C PHE A 268 4.31 -23.51 14.08
N HIS A 269 3.64 -22.66 14.87
CA HIS A 269 2.51 -23.11 15.69
C HIS A 269 1.39 -23.74 14.85
N ARG A 270 1.04 -23.12 13.69
CA ARG A 270 -0.01 -23.64 12.79
C ARG A 270 0.35 -24.99 12.15
N VAL A 271 1.62 -25.22 11.87
CA VAL A 271 2.11 -26.52 11.36
C VAL A 271 2.47 -27.50 12.49
N GLN A 272 2.03 -27.21 13.71
CA GLN A 272 2.19 -28.03 14.91
C GLN A 272 3.66 -28.28 15.35
N LYS A 273 4.59 -27.47 14.87
CA LYS A 273 5.99 -27.46 15.31
C LYS A 273 6.14 -26.52 16.50
N TYR A 274 5.64 -26.96 17.65
CA TYR A 274 5.47 -26.09 18.82
C TYR A 274 6.79 -25.70 19.48
N THR A 275 7.80 -26.58 19.45
CA THR A 275 9.13 -26.28 19.98
C THR A 275 9.81 -25.15 19.21
N GLU A 276 9.81 -25.25 17.88
CA GLU A 276 10.36 -24.23 17.01
C GLU A 276 9.56 -22.91 17.10
N ALA A 277 8.23 -23.00 17.28
CA ALA A 277 7.40 -21.84 17.52
C ALA A 277 7.83 -21.09 18.81
N LEU A 278 8.01 -21.82 19.89
CA LEU A 278 8.43 -21.26 21.17
C LEU A 278 9.78 -20.55 21.07
N GLU A 279 10.79 -21.19 20.45
CA GLU A 279 12.12 -20.60 20.25
C GLU A 279 12.04 -19.26 19.48
N HIS A 280 11.17 -19.17 18.49
CA HIS A 280 11.01 -17.94 17.71
C HIS A 280 10.24 -16.87 18.49
N TYR A 281 9.23 -17.23 19.29
CA TYR A 281 8.59 -16.27 20.20
C TYR A 281 9.55 -15.75 21.27
N GLU A 282 10.44 -16.58 21.83
CA GLU A 282 11.47 -16.16 22.76
C GLU A 282 12.44 -15.14 22.15
N LYS A 283 12.88 -15.38 20.91
CA LYS A 283 13.70 -14.41 20.15
C LYS A 283 12.95 -13.10 19.88
N CYS A 284 11.68 -13.17 19.54
CA CYS A 284 10.82 -12.00 19.38
C CYS A 284 10.76 -11.20 20.69
N LEU A 285 10.39 -11.87 21.79
CA LEU A 285 10.22 -11.26 23.09
C LEU A 285 11.52 -10.61 23.60
N LYS A 286 12.67 -11.25 23.38
CA LYS A 286 13.97 -10.68 23.77
C LYS A 286 14.21 -9.32 23.11
N ILE A 287 13.88 -9.17 21.83
CA ILE A 287 14.01 -7.89 21.12
C ILE A 287 12.96 -6.88 21.62
N GLU A 288 11.71 -7.32 21.78
CA GLU A 288 10.63 -6.45 22.26
C GLU A 288 10.90 -5.87 23.65
N LEU A 289 11.41 -6.67 24.58
CA LEU A 289 11.71 -6.22 25.94
C LEU A 289 12.85 -5.20 26.01
N ILE A 290 13.76 -5.18 25.03
CA ILE A 290 14.85 -4.21 24.95
C ILE A 290 14.37 -2.90 24.34
N HIS A 291 13.56 -2.97 23.27
CA HIS A 291 13.28 -1.80 22.42
C HIS A 291 11.90 -1.19 22.61
N LEU A 292 10.95 -1.93 23.20
CA LEU A 292 9.59 -1.44 23.35
C LEU A 292 9.29 -1.03 24.80
N PRO A 293 8.47 0.00 25.00
CA PRO A 293 8.03 0.37 26.34
C PRO A 293 7.19 -0.76 26.96
N LYS A 294 7.19 -0.81 28.30
CA LYS A 294 6.44 -1.83 29.05
C LYS A 294 4.94 -1.85 28.74
N THR A 295 4.41 -0.73 28.30
CA THR A 295 3.00 -0.55 27.92
C THR A 295 2.69 -0.94 26.46
N HIS A 296 3.70 -1.34 25.70
CA HIS A 296 3.47 -1.66 24.29
C HIS A 296 2.66 -2.95 24.14
N PRO A 297 1.52 -2.94 23.39
CA PRO A 297 0.59 -4.06 23.35
C PRO A 297 1.17 -5.34 22.75
N THR A 298 2.16 -5.25 21.84
CA THR A 298 2.77 -6.43 21.20
C THR A 298 3.39 -7.38 22.22
N VAL A 299 4.02 -6.87 23.29
CA VAL A 299 4.64 -7.69 24.32
C VAL A 299 3.62 -8.61 24.99
N ALA A 300 2.43 -8.09 25.30
CA ALA A 300 1.33 -8.90 25.86
C ALA A 300 0.84 -9.97 24.88
N VAL A 301 0.72 -9.61 23.59
CA VAL A 301 0.34 -10.55 22.52
C VAL A 301 1.38 -11.65 22.35
N THR A 302 2.67 -11.34 22.43
CA THR A 302 3.74 -12.33 22.34
C THR A 302 3.69 -13.32 23.50
N TYR A 303 3.54 -12.86 24.74
CA TYR A 303 3.36 -13.73 25.91
C TYR A 303 2.11 -14.63 25.79
N TYR A 304 1.01 -14.09 25.31
CA TYR A 304 -0.22 -14.86 25.10
C TYR A 304 -0.03 -15.98 24.07
N ASN A 305 0.63 -15.72 22.94
CA ASN A 305 0.91 -16.74 21.93
C ASN A 305 1.94 -17.77 22.40
N MET A 306 2.93 -17.35 23.20
CA MET A 306 3.84 -18.27 23.88
C MET A 306 3.08 -19.21 24.80
N ALA A 307 2.15 -18.68 25.59
CA ALA A 307 1.32 -19.50 26.49
C ALA A 307 0.49 -20.54 25.72
N ALA A 308 -0.14 -20.12 24.60
CA ALA A 308 -0.88 -21.03 23.75
C ALA A 308 0.02 -22.14 23.14
N THR A 309 1.28 -21.81 22.85
CA THR A 309 2.27 -22.77 22.33
C THR A 309 2.74 -23.72 23.45
N LEU A 310 2.99 -23.21 24.64
CA LEU A 310 3.36 -23.98 25.83
C LEU A 310 2.23 -24.93 26.25
N GLU A 311 0.97 -24.49 26.18
CA GLU A 311 -0.21 -25.36 26.41
C GLU A 311 -0.20 -26.58 25.47
N LYS A 312 0.23 -26.40 24.20
CA LYS A 312 0.33 -27.50 23.22
C LYS A 312 1.51 -28.45 23.47
N LEU A 313 2.48 -28.01 24.25
CA LEU A 313 3.63 -28.81 24.72
C LEU A 313 3.40 -29.42 26.10
N ASP A 314 2.17 -29.33 26.63
CA ASP A 314 1.77 -29.76 27.99
C ASP A 314 2.59 -29.12 29.12
N ARG A 315 3.25 -27.97 28.83
CA ARG A 315 4.02 -27.15 29.80
C ARG A 315 3.08 -26.14 30.48
N PHE A 316 2.08 -26.66 31.23
CA PHE A 316 0.97 -25.84 31.73
C PHE A 316 1.37 -24.80 32.77
N GLU A 317 2.37 -25.09 33.63
CA GLU A 317 2.87 -24.09 34.60
C GLU A 317 3.48 -22.87 33.90
N GLU A 318 4.33 -23.10 32.92
CA GLU A 318 4.96 -22.03 32.15
C GLU A 318 3.93 -21.27 31.31
N ALA A 319 2.94 -21.96 30.73
CA ALA A 319 1.84 -21.33 30.01
C ALA A 319 1.03 -20.41 30.95
N ARG A 320 0.69 -20.88 32.17
CA ARG A 320 0.01 -20.09 33.19
C ARG A 320 0.78 -18.81 33.53
N ASP A 321 2.08 -18.93 33.74
CA ASP A 321 2.92 -17.80 34.14
C ASP A 321 3.09 -16.79 32.98
N ALA A 322 3.19 -17.25 31.74
CA ALA A 322 3.19 -16.39 30.57
C ALA A 322 1.87 -15.60 30.41
N VAL A 323 0.70 -16.22 30.65
CA VAL A 323 -0.60 -15.51 30.60
C VAL A 323 -0.69 -14.48 31.73
N LYS A 324 -0.20 -14.76 32.95
CA LYS A 324 -0.16 -13.78 34.03
C LYS A 324 0.59 -12.52 33.61
N VAL A 325 1.79 -12.69 33.01
CA VAL A 325 2.57 -11.56 32.50
C VAL A 325 1.81 -10.81 31.41
N ALA A 326 1.15 -11.51 30.48
CA ALA A 326 0.36 -10.88 29.43
C ALA A 326 -0.77 -10.01 30.01
N ILE A 327 -1.52 -10.51 31.01
CA ILE A 327 -2.57 -9.76 31.72
C ILE A 327 -1.98 -8.52 32.43
N GLU A 328 -0.85 -8.67 33.13
CA GLU A 328 -0.21 -7.54 33.80
C GLU A 328 0.18 -6.43 32.79
N ARG A 329 0.70 -6.81 31.64
CA ARG A 329 1.05 -5.86 30.56
C ARG A 329 -0.18 -5.16 29.99
N LEU A 330 -1.27 -5.89 29.73
CA LEU A 330 -2.52 -5.30 29.23
C LEU A 330 -3.12 -4.30 30.23
N LYS A 331 -3.07 -4.59 31.52
CA LYS A 331 -3.59 -3.71 32.59
C LYS A 331 -2.85 -2.38 32.71
N LEU A 332 -1.68 -2.23 32.10
CA LEU A 332 -0.99 -0.94 32.04
C LEU A 332 -1.70 0.07 31.14
N THR A 333 -2.53 -0.39 30.21
CA THR A 333 -3.21 0.46 29.21
C THR A 333 -4.71 0.23 29.13
N LYS A 334 -5.22 -0.86 29.72
CA LYS A 334 -6.61 -1.27 29.65
C LYS A 334 -7.20 -1.45 31.04
N SER A 335 -8.50 -1.19 31.18
CA SER A 335 -9.23 -1.44 32.42
C SER A 335 -9.41 -2.95 32.66
N ASP A 336 -9.71 -3.28 33.91
CA ASP A 336 -9.94 -4.67 34.31
C ASP A 336 -11.18 -5.30 33.64
N ASP A 337 -12.14 -4.48 33.23
CA ASP A 337 -13.38 -4.87 32.54
C ASP A 337 -13.23 -4.95 31.00
N ASP A 338 -12.06 -4.60 30.45
CA ASP A 338 -11.79 -4.72 29.02
C ASP A 338 -11.95 -6.18 28.57
N GLU A 339 -12.62 -6.39 27.44
CA GLU A 339 -12.97 -7.72 26.93
C GLU A 339 -11.73 -8.61 26.68
N GLU A 340 -10.63 -8.01 26.25
CA GLU A 340 -9.36 -8.74 26.03
C GLU A 340 -8.77 -9.18 27.38
N VAL A 341 -8.76 -8.32 28.38
CA VAL A 341 -8.31 -8.65 29.73
C VAL A 341 -9.17 -9.77 30.33
N GLN A 342 -10.49 -9.70 30.21
CA GLN A 342 -11.41 -10.73 30.67
C GLN A 342 -11.21 -12.07 29.92
N THR A 343 -10.93 -12.02 28.64
CA THR A 343 -10.66 -13.21 27.84
C THR A 343 -9.38 -13.90 28.31
N GLN A 344 -8.32 -13.13 28.55
CA GLN A 344 -7.07 -13.70 29.07
C GLN A 344 -7.21 -14.22 30.52
N LYS A 345 -8.02 -13.60 31.35
CA LYS A 345 -8.33 -14.12 32.70
C LYS A 345 -9.06 -15.46 32.64
N ARG A 346 -10.03 -15.60 31.71
CA ARG A 346 -10.72 -16.89 31.49
C ARG A 346 -9.74 -17.98 31.03
N TYR A 347 -8.81 -17.62 30.16
CA TYR A 347 -7.76 -18.53 29.72
C TYR A 347 -6.80 -18.91 30.86
N LEU A 348 -6.39 -17.95 31.69
CA LEU A 348 -5.60 -18.20 32.89
C LEU A 348 -6.26 -19.26 33.80
N LYS A 349 -7.55 -19.07 34.12
CA LYS A 349 -8.30 -20.03 34.95
C LYS A 349 -8.34 -21.44 34.34
N LYS A 350 -8.45 -21.54 33.00
CA LYS A 350 -8.38 -22.83 32.31
C LYS A 350 -7.02 -23.51 32.50
N LEU A 351 -5.92 -22.74 32.40
CA LEU A 351 -4.56 -23.26 32.60
C LEU A 351 -4.31 -23.66 34.06
N GLU A 352 -4.80 -22.88 35.02
CA GLU A 352 -4.71 -23.24 36.45
C GLU A 352 -5.37 -24.59 36.74
N ASN A 353 -6.55 -24.82 36.18
CA ASN A 353 -7.22 -26.14 36.29
C ASN A 353 -6.36 -27.26 35.68
N LYS A 354 -5.71 -27.03 34.51
CA LYS A 354 -4.82 -28.03 33.90
C LYS A 354 -3.59 -28.32 34.74
N VAL A 355 -2.99 -27.31 35.36
CA VAL A 355 -1.86 -27.47 36.27
C VAL A 355 -2.28 -28.35 37.48
N ILE A 356 -3.45 -28.06 38.06
CA ILE A 356 -3.98 -28.88 39.18
C ILE A 356 -4.21 -30.33 38.72
N MET A 357 -4.83 -30.53 37.56
CA MET A 357 -5.09 -31.89 37.05
C MET A 357 -3.79 -32.63 36.79
N GLN A 358 -2.76 -31.98 36.22
CA GLN A 358 -1.45 -32.58 35.98
C GLN A 358 -0.76 -32.97 37.30
N SER A 359 -0.90 -32.11 38.35
CA SER A 359 -0.31 -32.41 39.68
C SER A 359 -1.03 -33.55 40.42
N VAL A 360 -2.36 -33.72 40.21
CA VAL A 360 -3.15 -34.73 40.91
C VAL A 360 -3.12 -36.08 40.20
N PHE A 361 -3.18 -36.08 38.87
CA PHE A 361 -3.33 -37.33 38.11
C PHE A 361 -2.05 -37.79 37.42
N GLY A 362 -0.98 -37.00 37.47
CA GLY A 362 0.28 -37.32 36.80
C GLY A 362 0.16 -37.27 35.25
N THR A 363 1.24 -37.07 34.56
CA THR A 363 1.32 -37.42 33.13
C THR A 363 1.58 -38.90 33.05
N ASN A 364 0.60 -39.67 32.52
CA ASN A 364 0.89 -41.04 32.00
C ASN A 364 1.65 -40.90 30.68
#